data_78e6e5e2678f9cbca3eeacd848ff9dec
#
_entry.id   78e6e5e2678f9cbca3eeacd848ff9dec
#
_cell.length_a   1.000
_cell.length_b   1.000
_cell.length_c   1.000
_cell.angle_alpha   90.00
_cell.angle_beta   90.00
_cell.angle_gamma   90.00
#
_symmetry.space_group_name_H-M   'P 1'
#
loop_
_entity.id
_entity.type
_entity.pdbx_description
1 polymer ?
#
loop_
_entity_poly.entity_id
_entity_poly.type
_entity_poly.pdbx_seq_one_letter_code
_entity_poly.pdbx_strand_id
1 'polypeptide(L)'
;NLFASTSGSDSDWVVKLIDVYPDQYPDDPKMAGYQLPLAITIFRGRYRDDFAAPKPLQPGVAQAYTFDLPTVHHVLKPGHRLMVQVQSSLFPLYDRNPQTYVDNIFFAKPADYRKAVQRIVATPEQASFISLPVVSGTLP
;
A
#
# COMPACT_ATOMS: atom_id res chain seq x y z
N ASN A 1 3.34 -5.25 -7.49
CA ASN A 1 4.75 -5.56 -7.20
C ASN A 1 5.39 -4.38 -6.50
N LEU A 2 5.89 -4.60 -5.30
CA LEU A 2 6.49 -3.59 -4.46
C LEU A 2 7.89 -4.05 -4.02
N PHE A 3 8.92 -3.28 -4.31
CA PHE A 3 10.22 -3.44 -3.70
C PHE A 3 10.36 -2.42 -2.57
N ALA A 4 10.50 -2.91 -1.35
CA ALA A 4 10.53 -2.05 -0.17
C ALA A 4 11.46 -2.57 0.92
N SER A 5 11.96 -1.66 1.74
CA SER A 5 12.73 -1.97 2.94
C SER A 5 12.21 -1.19 4.14
N THR A 6 12.46 -1.73 5.32
CA THR A 6 12.23 -1.07 6.60
C THR A 6 13.50 -1.10 7.44
N SER A 7 13.69 -0.10 8.30
CA SER A 7 14.75 -0.15 9.31
C SER A 7 14.37 -1.03 10.51
N GLY A 8 13.13 -1.49 10.59
CA GLY A 8 12.63 -2.42 11.61
C GLY A 8 12.81 -3.88 11.21
N SER A 9 12.45 -4.80 12.10
CA SER A 9 12.44 -6.24 11.84
C SER A 9 11.04 -6.77 11.49
N ASP A 10 10.04 -5.90 11.40
CA ASP A 10 8.70 -6.16 10.87
C ASP A 10 8.11 -4.89 10.26
N SER A 11 7.17 -5.02 9.35
CA SER A 11 6.41 -3.91 8.77
C SER A 11 5.19 -4.44 8.02
N ASP A 12 4.16 -3.59 7.93
CA ASP A 12 3.04 -3.80 7.04
C ASP A 12 3.14 -2.82 5.85
N TRP A 13 2.64 -3.26 4.71
CA TRP A 13 2.54 -2.47 3.49
C TRP A 13 1.08 -2.31 3.12
N VAL A 14 0.54 -1.12 3.30
CA VAL A 14 -0.81 -0.77 2.88
C VAL A 14 -0.72 -0.05 1.56
N VAL A 15 -1.43 -0.55 0.55
CA VAL A 15 -1.46 0.06 -0.77
C VAL A 15 -2.89 0.49 -1.07
N LYS A 16 -3.03 1.72 -1.53
CA LYS A 16 -4.30 2.30 -1.99
C LYS A 16 -4.18 2.71 -3.44
N LEU A 17 -5.18 2.36 -4.22
CA LEU A 17 -5.43 2.91 -5.54
C LEU A 17 -6.49 3.99 -5.41
N ILE A 18 -6.20 5.18 -5.90
CA ILE A 18 -7.02 6.38 -5.64
C ILE A 18 -7.27 7.11 -6.95
N ASP A 19 -8.51 7.50 -7.19
CA ASP A 19 -8.88 8.47 -8.20
C ASP A 19 -8.82 9.87 -7.58
N VAL A 20 -7.90 10.70 -8.07
CA VAL A 20 -7.76 12.09 -7.62
C VAL A 20 -8.50 13.00 -8.58
N TYR A 21 -9.52 13.65 -8.06
CA TYR A 21 -10.33 14.62 -8.81
C TYR A 21 -9.51 15.88 -9.13
N PRO A 22 -9.84 16.58 -10.22
CA PRO A 22 -9.23 17.88 -10.52
C PRO A 22 -9.40 18.88 -9.37
N ASP A 23 -8.43 19.77 -9.22
CA ASP A 23 -8.47 20.83 -8.19
C ASP A 23 -9.63 21.82 -8.40
N GLN A 24 -10.14 21.88 -9.64
CA GLN A 24 -11.38 22.56 -9.98
C GLN A 24 -12.33 21.56 -10.62
N TYR A 25 -13.49 21.37 -10.00
CA TYR A 25 -14.52 20.44 -10.48
C TYR A 25 -15.88 21.15 -10.50
N PRO A 26 -16.20 21.86 -11.62
CA PRO A 26 -17.39 22.71 -11.71
C PRO A 26 -18.72 21.96 -11.53
N ASP A 27 -18.77 20.69 -11.95
CA ASP A 27 -19.98 19.85 -11.86
C ASP A 27 -20.38 19.58 -10.39
N ASP A 28 -19.38 19.47 -9.50
CA ASP A 28 -19.57 19.37 -8.06
C ASP A 28 -18.35 19.96 -7.32
N PRO A 29 -18.40 21.23 -6.94
CA PRO A 29 -17.28 21.89 -6.28
C PRO A 29 -16.81 21.25 -4.97
N LYS A 30 -17.66 20.42 -4.32
CA LYS A 30 -17.29 19.69 -3.10
C LYS A 30 -16.33 18.54 -3.39
N MET A 31 -16.30 18.09 -4.66
CA MET A 31 -15.40 17.02 -5.11
C MET A 31 -14.06 17.56 -5.62
N ALA A 32 -13.85 18.88 -5.64
CA ALA A 32 -12.59 19.46 -6.09
C ALA A 32 -11.41 18.96 -5.23
N GLY A 33 -10.39 18.38 -5.87
CA GLY A 33 -9.23 17.78 -5.21
C GLY A 33 -9.52 16.52 -4.38
N TYR A 34 -10.74 15.97 -4.46
CA TYR A 34 -11.11 14.79 -3.69
C TYR A 34 -10.27 13.58 -4.08
N GLN A 35 -9.86 12.80 -3.09
CA GLN A 35 -9.11 11.57 -3.28
C GLN A 35 -10.03 10.37 -2.98
N LEU A 36 -10.65 9.83 -4.04
CA LEU A 36 -11.57 8.70 -3.94
C LEU A 36 -10.80 7.38 -3.89
N PRO A 37 -10.76 6.67 -2.75
CA PRO A 37 -10.13 5.35 -2.69
C PRO A 37 -10.92 4.35 -3.52
N LEU A 38 -10.28 3.74 -4.52
CA LEU A 38 -10.88 2.71 -5.37
C LEU A 38 -10.64 1.32 -4.80
N ALA A 39 -9.40 1.05 -4.39
CA ALA A 39 -8.99 -0.22 -3.82
C ALA A 39 -8.00 0.01 -2.69
N ILE A 40 -8.10 -0.78 -1.64
CA ILE A 40 -7.21 -0.75 -0.49
C ILE A 40 -6.87 -2.19 -0.12
N THR A 41 -5.59 -2.46 0.11
CA THR A 41 -5.14 -3.74 0.64
C THR A 41 -4.00 -3.56 1.62
N ILE A 42 -3.78 -4.56 2.46
CA ILE A 42 -2.65 -4.64 3.36
C ILE A 42 -1.89 -5.94 3.12
N PHE A 43 -0.57 -5.86 3.11
CA PHE A 43 0.31 -7.01 3.10
C PHE A 43 1.28 -6.93 4.28
N ARG A 44 1.24 -7.94 5.16
CA ARG A 44 2.17 -8.01 6.30
C ARG A 44 3.49 -8.63 5.85
N GLY A 45 4.55 -7.86 5.93
CA GLY A 45 5.86 -8.26 5.41
C GLY A 45 6.41 -9.56 5.99
N ARG A 46 6.02 -9.92 7.21
CA ARG A 46 6.41 -11.19 7.85
C ARG A 46 5.94 -12.45 7.10
N TYR A 47 4.88 -12.32 6.27
CA TYR A 47 4.29 -13.42 5.51
C TYR A 47 4.74 -13.45 4.03
N ARG A 48 5.81 -12.73 3.67
CA ARG A 48 6.28 -12.60 2.28
C ARG A 48 6.61 -13.92 1.59
N ASP A 49 7.07 -14.92 2.36
CA ASP A 49 7.48 -16.22 1.84
C ASP A 49 6.40 -17.28 2.04
N ASP A 50 5.71 -17.23 3.19
CA ASP A 50 4.71 -18.22 3.57
C ASP A 50 3.74 -17.65 4.62
N PHE A 51 2.45 -17.80 4.39
CA PHE A 51 1.42 -17.35 5.34
C PHE A 51 1.36 -18.19 6.62
N ALA A 52 1.81 -19.45 6.58
CA ALA A 52 1.84 -20.33 7.75
C ALA A 52 3.14 -20.20 8.56
N ALA A 53 4.20 -19.61 7.99
CA ALA A 53 5.51 -19.52 8.61
C ALA A 53 6.05 -18.09 8.58
N PRO A 54 5.54 -17.18 9.45
CA PRO A 54 6.01 -15.79 9.49
C PRO A 54 7.48 -15.71 9.86
N LYS A 55 8.19 -14.79 9.19
CA LYS A 55 9.63 -14.57 9.42
C LYS A 55 9.92 -13.08 9.62
N PRO A 56 10.91 -12.71 10.47
CA PRO A 56 11.34 -11.33 10.60
C PRO A 56 11.85 -10.77 9.25
N LEU A 57 11.69 -9.48 9.07
CA LEU A 57 12.31 -8.74 7.99
C LEU A 57 13.77 -8.45 8.34
N GLN A 58 14.59 -8.32 7.31
CA GLN A 58 15.99 -7.94 7.47
C GLN A 58 16.10 -6.41 7.40
N PRO A 59 16.48 -5.73 8.50
CA PRO A 59 16.53 -4.28 8.52
C PRO A 59 17.39 -3.69 7.41
N GLY A 60 16.86 -2.70 6.70
CA GLY A 60 17.55 -2.00 5.63
C GLY A 60 17.64 -2.74 4.29
N VAL A 61 17.30 -4.03 4.24
CA VAL A 61 17.35 -4.82 3.00
C VAL A 61 16.04 -4.70 2.24
N ALA A 62 16.13 -4.29 0.97
CA ALA A 62 14.97 -4.25 0.08
C ALA A 62 14.54 -5.67 -0.29
N GLN A 63 13.24 -5.91 -0.21
CA GLN A 63 12.62 -7.20 -0.53
C GLN A 63 11.46 -6.98 -1.48
N ALA A 64 11.17 -7.99 -2.30
CA ALA A 64 10.03 -8.00 -3.19
C ALA A 64 8.78 -8.48 -2.45
N TYR A 65 7.67 -7.77 -2.68
CA TYR A 65 6.33 -8.13 -2.21
C TYR A 65 5.40 -8.14 -3.42
N THR A 66 4.72 -9.25 -3.63
CA THR A 66 3.71 -9.37 -4.69
C THR A 66 2.37 -9.71 -4.04
N PHE A 67 1.38 -8.89 -4.29
CA PHE A 67 0.03 -9.08 -3.75
C PHE A 67 -1.00 -8.36 -4.62
N ASP A 68 -2.25 -8.79 -4.52
CA ASP A 68 -3.34 -8.26 -5.32
C ASP A 68 -4.10 -7.16 -4.58
N LEU A 69 -4.58 -6.18 -5.35
CA LEU A 69 -5.61 -5.25 -4.93
C LEU A 69 -6.99 -5.86 -5.21
N PRO A 70 -8.02 -5.52 -4.43
CA PRO A 70 -9.39 -5.88 -4.76
C PRO A 70 -9.77 -5.43 -6.17
N THR A 71 -10.56 -6.25 -6.87
CA THR A 71 -11.10 -5.89 -8.19
C THR A 71 -12.05 -4.71 -8.07
N VAL A 72 -11.89 -3.74 -8.97
CA VAL A 72 -12.75 -2.55 -9.05
C VAL A 72 -13.22 -2.34 -10.49
N HIS A 73 -14.44 -1.84 -10.63
CA HIS A 73 -15.00 -1.37 -11.89
C HIS A 73 -15.15 0.15 -11.79
N HIS A 74 -14.23 0.87 -12.42
CA HIS A 74 -14.18 2.33 -12.32
C HIS A 74 -13.76 2.96 -13.65
N VAL A 75 -14.31 4.11 -13.95
CA VAL A 75 -13.94 4.91 -15.11
C VAL A 75 -13.21 6.16 -14.64
N LEU A 76 -11.94 6.28 -15.00
CA LEU A 76 -11.17 7.50 -14.81
C LEU A 76 -11.62 8.53 -15.86
N LYS A 77 -12.20 9.63 -15.41
CA LYS A 77 -12.66 10.69 -16.28
C LYS A 77 -11.50 11.59 -16.76
N PRO A 78 -11.64 12.31 -17.88
CA PRO A 78 -10.65 13.31 -18.28
C PRO A 78 -10.36 14.32 -17.16
N GLY A 79 -9.08 14.66 -16.97
CA GLY A 79 -8.62 15.55 -15.90
C GLY A 79 -8.40 14.90 -14.54
N HIS A 80 -8.90 13.68 -14.33
CA HIS A 80 -8.58 12.91 -13.11
C HIS A 80 -7.18 12.32 -13.17
N ARG A 81 -6.60 12.03 -12.01
CA ARG A 81 -5.27 11.43 -11.89
C ARG A 81 -5.34 10.14 -11.07
N LEU A 82 -4.72 9.09 -11.57
CA LEU A 82 -4.54 7.88 -10.81
C LEU A 82 -3.37 8.03 -9.83
N MET A 83 -3.62 7.83 -8.53
CA MET A 83 -2.60 7.86 -7.50
C MET A 83 -2.47 6.49 -6.83
N VAL A 84 -1.24 6.05 -6.64
CA VAL A 84 -0.92 4.89 -5.79
C VAL A 84 -0.27 5.42 -4.52
N GLN A 85 -0.88 5.14 -3.38
CA GLN A 85 -0.35 5.49 -2.07
C GLN A 85 0.15 4.24 -1.36
N VAL A 86 1.37 4.27 -0.84
CA VAL A 86 1.95 3.21 -0.01
C VAL A 86 2.22 3.78 1.38
N GLN A 87 1.77 3.05 2.40
CA GLN A 87 1.97 3.43 3.81
C GLN A 87 2.18 2.18 4.67
N SER A 88 2.68 2.34 5.89
CA SER A 88 2.96 1.22 6.81
C SER A 88 1.92 1.05 7.91
N SER A 89 0.82 1.79 7.86
CA SER A 89 -0.28 1.69 8.82
C SER A 89 -1.58 2.21 8.22
N LEU A 90 -2.70 1.63 8.62
CA LEU A 90 -4.05 2.11 8.32
C LEU A 90 -4.95 1.90 9.54
N PHE A 91 -4.49 2.36 10.69
CA PHE A 91 -5.26 2.34 11.93
C PHE A 91 -6.44 3.34 11.85
N PRO A 92 -7.63 3.01 12.38
CA PRO A 92 -7.98 1.80 13.14
C PRO A 92 -8.51 0.62 12.29
N LEU A 93 -8.51 0.72 10.96
CA LEU A 93 -9.03 -0.35 10.10
C LEU A 93 -8.19 -1.64 10.23
N TYR A 94 -6.88 -1.48 10.39
CA TYR A 94 -5.94 -2.55 10.69
C TYR A 94 -5.11 -2.19 11.92
N ASP A 95 -4.76 -3.22 12.72
CA ASP A 95 -3.89 -3.05 13.87
C ASP A 95 -2.52 -2.55 13.45
N ARG A 96 -1.93 -1.69 14.29
CA ARG A 96 -0.60 -1.14 14.04
C ARG A 96 0.46 -2.21 14.21
N ASN A 97 1.34 -2.32 13.25
CA ASN A 97 2.54 -3.14 13.36
C ASN A 97 3.55 -2.42 14.28
N PRO A 98 4.15 -3.11 15.27
CA PRO A 98 5.14 -2.51 16.17
C PRO A 98 6.48 -2.15 15.48
N GLN A 99 6.69 -2.56 14.23
CA GLN A 99 7.93 -2.41 13.45
C GLN A 99 9.10 -3.22 14.05
N THR A 100 8.79 -4.05 15.03
CA THR A 100 9.66 -5.04 15.66
C THR A 100 8.98 -6.39 15.54
N TYR A 101 9.72 -7.40 15.13
CA TYR A 101 9.17 -8.75 15.07
C TYR A 101 8.82 -9.24 16.48
N VAL A 102 7.57 -9.55 16.68
CA VAL A 102 7.01 -10.21 17.87
C VAL A 102 6.14 -11.38 17.39
N ASP A 103 6.00 -12.42 18.18
CA ASP A 103 5.26 -13.62 17.78
C ASP A 103 3.82 -13.28 17.37
N ASN A 104 3.16 -12.42 18.14
CA ASN A 104 1.81 -11.97 17.86
C ASN A 104 1.66 -10.46 18.12
N ILE A 105 1.38 -9.71 17.07
CA ILE A 105 1.25 -8.24 17.14
C ILE A 105 0.12 -7.76 18.05
N PHE A 106 -0.93 -8.56 18.24
CA PHE A 106 -2.04 -8.22 19.13
C PHE A 106 -1.64 -8.19 20.61
N PHE A 107 -0.54 -8.85 20.95
CA PHE A 107 0.01 -8.88 22.30
C PHE A 107 1.29 -8.03 22.42
N ALA A 108 1.60 -7.24 21.40
CA ALA A 108 2.73 -6.31 21.44
C ALA A 108 2.54 -5.28 22.57
N LYS A 109 3.61 -5.10 23.35
CA LYS A 109 3.65 -4.15 24.47
C LYS A 109 4.08 -2.77 23.94
N PRO A 110 3.78 -1.68 24.64
CA PRO A 110 4.26 -0.34 24.26
C PRO A 110 5.77 -0.27 24.00
N ALA A 111 6.56 -1.06 24.74
CA ALA A 111 8.00 -1.12 24.56
C ALA A 111 8.47 -1.83 23.26
N ASP A 112 7.60 -2.57 22.58
CA ASP A 112 7.92 -3.24 21.31
C ASP A 112 7.81 -2.30 20.11
N TYR A 113 7.02 -1.22 20.25
CA TYR A 113 6.82 -0.26 19.17
C TYR A 113 8.08 0.59 18.93
N ARG A 114 8.52 0.63 17.69
CA ARG A 114 9.71 1.36 17.25
C ARG A 114 9.36 2.32 16.12
N LYS A 115 10.04 3.46 16.12
CA LYS A 115 10.09 4.32 14.94
C LYS A 115 10.93 3.61 13.87
N ALA A 116 10.39 3.48 12.67
CA ALA A 116 11.09 2.88 11.55
C ALA A 116 11.06 3.80 10.32
N VAL A 117 12.06 3.65 9.47
CA VAL A 117 12.15 4.32 8.16
C VAL A 117 11.76 3.30 7.11
N GLN A 118 10.73 3.62 6.35
CA GLN A 118 10.27 2.84 5.21
C GLN A 118 10.85 3.43 3.93
N ARG A 119 11.27 2.57 3.00
CA ARG A 119 11.76 2.99 1.68
C ARG A 119 11.09 2.16 0.60
N ILE A 120 10.61 2.82 -0.42
CA ILE A 120 10.14 2.21 -1.66
C ILE A 120 11.27 2.33 -2.65
N VAL A 121 11.59 1.23 -3.33
CA VAL A 121 12.65 1.18 -4.34
C VAL A 121 12.02 1.19 -5.73
N ALA A 122 12.57 2.02 -6.61
CA ALA A 122 12.12 2.18 -7.99
C ALA A 122 13.35 2.33 -8.91
N THR A 123 14.25 1.35 -8.87
CA THR A 123 15.38 1.27 -9.80
C THR A 123 15.06 0.33 -10.96
N PRO A 124 15.83 0.36 -12.06
CA PRO A 124 15.63 -0.59 -13.16
C PRO A 124 15.66 -2.06 -12.71
N GLU A 125 16.51 -2.40 -11.73
CA GLU A 125 16.68 -3.77 -11.23
C GLU A 125 15.64 -4.15 -10.18
N GLN A 126 15.05 -3.16 -9.50
CA GLN A 126 14.08 -3.32 -8.44
C GLN A 126 12.90 -2.35 -8.65
N ALA A 127 12.21 -2.53 -9.76
CA ALA A 127 11.09 -1.67 -10.12
C ALA A 127 9.83 -2.00 -9.31
N SER A 128 9.37 -1.04 -8.52
CA SER A 128 8.02 -1.09 -7.95
C SER A 128 7.02 -0.64 -9.01
N PHE A 129 5.97 -1.42 -9.24
CA PHE A 129 4.94 -1.09 -10.23
C PHE A 129 3.58 -1.69 -9.87
N ILE A 130 2.53 -1.13 -10.44
CA ILE A 130 1.18 -1.68 -10.42
C ILE A 130 0.80 -2.12 -11.83
N SER A 131 0.15 -3.29 -11.95
CA SER A 131 -0.43 -3.79 -13.18
C SER A 131 -1.95 -3.65 -13.08
N LEU A 132 -2.55 -2.95 -14.02
CA LEU A 132 -3.98 -2.70 -14.05
C LEU A 132 -4.59 -3.27 -15.35
N PRO A 133 -5.62 -4.13 -15.27
CA PRO A 133 -6.38 -4.49 -16.45
C PRO A 133 -7.21 -3.26 -16.89
N VAL A 134 -7.06 -2.87 -18.15
CA VAL A 134 -7.80 -1.76 -18.75
C VAL A 134 -8.68 -2.30 -19.86
N VAL A 135 -9.97 -2.01 -19.80
CA VAL A 135 -10.89 -2.29 -20.92
C VAL A 135 -10.75 -1.17 -21.94
N SER A 136 -10.29 -1.49 -23.14
CA SER A 136 -10.28 -0.59 -24.27
C SER A 136 -11.60 -0.75 -25.05
N GLY A 137 -12.37 0.32 -25.17
CA GLY A 137 -13.62 0.35 -25.95
C GLY A 137 -14.36 1.65 -25.71
N THR A 138 -15.15 2.09 -26.70
CA THR A 138 -16.19 3.09 -26.49
C THR A 138 -17.23 2.47 -25.57
N LEU A 139 -17.43 3.06 -24.39
CA LEU A 139 -18.61 2.76 -23.58
C LEU A 139 -19.86 3.06 -24.42
N PRO A 140 -20.90 2.21 -24.38
CA PRO A 140 -22.15 2.42 -25.09
C PRO A 140 -22.86 3.70 -24.66
#